data_01a3427e555367e95238f8e00ac43d8f
#
_entry.id   01a3427e555367e95238f8e00ac43d8f
#
_cell.length_a   1.000
_cell.length_b   1.000
_cell.length_c   1.000
_cell.angle_alpha   90.00
_cell.angle_beta   90.00
_cell.angle_gamma   90.00
#
_symmetry.space_group_name_H-M   'P 1'
#
loop_
_entity.id
_entity.type
_entity.pdbx_description
1 polymer ?
#
loop_
_entity_poly.entity_id
_entity_poly.type
_entity_poly.pdbx_seq_one_letter_code
_entity_poly.pdbx_strand_id
1 'polypeptide(L)'
;RTFYLHRPIAELLRFGIDLTWCDLNYTNYKIKHITYWETDNYQYHQGEISMHIGPSVTVMPVENLNIHGYFRYAPSFSILYADDTFYGNYATFFVGGVSISYDVIGLGIESRFGNCKYKEFGSDSDEQNLFMNKTKHNGWKVYLTFRF
;
A
#
# COMPACT_ATOMS: atom_id res chain seq x y z
N ARG A 1 -6.94 -5.08 11.73
CA ARG A 1 -7.12 -5.49 13.14
C ARG A 1 -5.78 -5.50 13.84
N THR A 2 -5.70 -4.92 15.07
CA THR A 2 -4.50 -4.94 15.91
C THR A 2 -4.66 -6.02 16.98
N PHE A 3 -3.67 -6.88 17.11
CA PHE A 3 -3.55 -7.87 18.18
C PHE A 3 -2.52 -7.39 19.19
N TYR A 4 -2.96 -6.98 20.36
CA TYR A 4 -2.07 -6.54 21.42
C TYR A 4 -1.39 -7.73 22.10
N LEU A 5 -0.07 -7.63 22.30
CA LEU A 5 0.76 -8.70 22.86
C LEU A 5 0.72 -8.74 24.39
N HIS A 6 0.36 -7.63 25.02
CA HIS A 6 0.34 -7.49 26.47
C HIS A 6 -0.70 -6.47 26.94
N ARG A 7 -0.96 -6.44 28.24
CA ARG A 7 -1.73 -5.38 28.88
C ARG A 7 -0.98 -4.04 28.81
N PRO A 8 -1.66 -2.89 28.90
CA PRO A 8 -0.99 -1.59 28.86
C PRO A 8 0.13 -1.49 29.90
N ILE A 9 1.31 -1.06 29.45
CA ILE A 9 2.42 -0.72 30.35
C ILE A 9 2.15 0.69 30.85
N ALA A 10 2.12 0.88 32.17
CA ALA A 10 1.80 2.14 32.85
C ALA A 10 0.49 2.78 32.33
N GLU A 11 -0.48 1.96 31.90
CA GLU A 11 -1.75 2.40 31.31
C GLU A 11 -1.61 3.23 30.03
N LEU A 12 -0.38 3.41 29.54
CA LEU A 12 -0.02 4.34 28.47
C LEU A 12 0.35 3.64 27.16
N LEU A 13 1.13 2.56 27.22
CA LEU A 13 1.80 1.98 26.07
C LEU A 13 1.37 0.53 25.80
N ARG A 14 1.03 0.22 24.53
CA ARG A 14 0.74 -1.15 24.07
C ARG A 14 1.53 -1.46 22.82
N PHE A 15 2.17 -2.62 22.79
CA PHE A 15 2.73 -3.20 21.58
C PHE A 15 1.77 -4.22 21.00
N GLY A 16 1.72 -4.28 19.68
CA GLY A 16 0.83 -5.17 18.96
C GLY A 16 1.37 -5.61 17.62
N ILE A 17 0.60 -6.49 17.00
CA ILE A 17 0.77 -6.91 15.61
C ILE A 17 -0.48 -6.48 14.86
N ASP A 18 -0.29 -5.70 13.83
CA ASP A 18 -1.34 -5.30 12.91
C ASP A 18 -1.49 -6.32 11.80
N LEU A 19 -2.74 -6.65 11.50
CA LEU A 19 -3.12 -7.51 10.40
C LEU A 19 -4.24 -6.85 9.59
N THR A 20 -4.00 -6.64 8.30
CA THR A 20 -5.02 -6.27 7.31
C THR A 20 -5.19 -7.44 6.35
N TRP A 21 -6.37 -8.04 6.35
CA TRP A 21 -6.65 -9.23 5.54
C TRP A 21 -6.75 -8.94 4.05
N CYS A 22 -7.27 -7.77 3.70
CA CYS A 22 -7.46 -7.37 2.33
C CYS A 22 -7.42 -5.84 2.25
N ASP A 23 -6.57 -5.33 1.40
CA ASP A 23 -6.52 -3.92 1.00
C ASP A 23 -6.59 -3.88 -0.53
N LEU A 24 -7.53 -3.11 -1.05
CA LEU A 24 -7.75 -2.95 -2.48
C LEU A 24 -7.36 -1.52 -2.88
N ASN A 25 -6.46 -1.41 -3.80
CA ASN A 25 -6.04 -0.14 -4.36
C ASN A 25 -6.31 -0.11 -5.86
N TYR A 26 -6.79 1.03 -6.33
CA TYR A 26 -6.95 1.29 -7.75
C TYR A 26 -6.34 2.64 -8.08
N THR A 27 -5.54 2.66 -9.14
CA THR A 27 -4.87 3.86 -9.62
C THR A 27 -5.05 3.98 -11.12
N ASN A 28 -5.41 5.18 -11.57
CA ASN A 28 -5.45 5.53 -12.98
C ASN A 28 -4.43 6.65 -13.21
N TYR A 29 -3.54 6.47 -14.16
CA TYR A 29 -2.57 7.50 -14.53
C TYR A 29 -2.36 7.55 -16.05
N LYS A 30 -2.02 8.73 -16.52
CA LYS A 30 -1.74 8.98 -17.94
C LYS A 30 -0.27 9.31 -18.09
N ILE A 31 0.40 8.61 -18.99
CA ILE A 31 1.76 8.92 -19.38
C ILE A 31 1.72 9.60 -20.74
N LYS A 32 2.31 10.81 -20.81
CA LYS A 32 2.51 11.51 -22.08
C LYS A 32 3.92 11.18 -22.59
N HIS A 33 3.97 10.47 -23.68
CA HIS A 33 5.20 10.32 -24.44
C HIS A 33 5.32 11.48 -25.44
N ILE A 34 6.24 12.40 -25.19
CA ILE A 34 6.48 13.51 -26.08
C ILE A 34 7.72 13.15 -26.93
N THR A 35 7.46 12.79 -28.18
CA THR A 35 8.50 12.66 -29.22
C THR A 35 8.48 13.91 -30.08
N TYR A 36 9.56 14.23 -30.78
CA TYR A 36 9.70 15.46 -31.59
C TYR A 36 8.59 15.65 -32.64
N TRP A 37 7.82 14.60 -32.98
CA TRP A 37 6.83 14.59 -34.06
C TRP A 37 5.43 14.13 -33.66
N GLU A 38 5.28 13.48 -32.47
CA GLU A 38 3.99 12.95 -32.01
C GLU A 38 3.88 13.04 -30.48
N THR A 39 2.64 13.27 -30.02
CA THR A 39 2.30 13.22 -28.59
C THR A 39 1.29 12.10 -28.39
N ASP A 40 1.76 10.98 -27.88
CA ASP A 40 0.92 9.84 -27.54
C ASP A 40 0.51 9.91 -26.06
N ASN A 41 -0.79 9.73 -25.81
CA ASN A 41 -1.35 9.67 -24.47
C ASN A 41 -1.71 8.21 -24.16
N TYR A 42 -0.94 7.57 -23.33
CA TYR A 42 -1.23 6.23 -22.83
C TYR A 42 -1.96 6.32 -21.49
N GLN A 43 -3.07 5.63 -21.38
CA GLN A 43 -3.85 5.53 -20.16
C GLN A 43 -3.62 4.17 -19.52
N TYR A 44 -3.18 4.18 -18.26
CA TYR A 44 -2.89 2.99 -17.48
C TYR A 44 -3.89 2.83 -16.35
N HIS A 45 -4.42 1.62 -16.20
CA HIS A 45 -5.29 1.23 -15.11
C HIS A 45 -4.57 0.19 -14.28
N GLN A 46 -4.33 0.49 -13.02
CA GLN A 46 -3.65 -0.42 -12.09
C GLN A 46 -4.58 -0.80 -10.97
N GLY A 47 -4.85 -2.09 -10.84
CA GLY A 47 -5.52 -2.70 -9.70
C GLY A 47 -4.54 -3.44 -8.82
N GLU A 48 -4.74 -3.41 -7.53
CA GLU A 48 -3.89 -4.12 -6.58
C GLU A 48 -4.70 -4.66 -5.42
N ILE A 49 -4.37 -5.89 -5.04
CA ILE A 49 -4.86 -6.54 -3.83
C ILE A 49 -3.67 -6.90 -2.95
N SER A 50 -3.76 -6.57 -1.67
CA SER A 50 -2.69 -6.81 -0.71
C SER A 50 -3.19 -7.27 0.66
N MET A 51 -2.30 -7.95 1.39
CA MET A 51 -2.44 -8.23 2.81
C MET A 51 -1.32 -7.52 3.54
N HIS A 52 -1.60 -7.01 4.75
CA HIS A 52 -0.55 -6.34 5.52
C HIS A 52 -0.39 -7.01 6.87
N ILE A 53 0.86 -7.21 7.29
CA ILE A 53 1.22 -7.71 8.61
C ILE A 53 2.46 -6.99 9.13
N GLY A 54 2.46 -6.63 10.40
CA GLY A 54 3.64 -6.02 10.99
C GLY A 54 3.45 -5.50 12.41
N PRO A 55 4.56 -5.10 13.04
CA PRO A 55 4.54 -4.56 14.39
C PRO A 55 3.84 -3.21 14.45
N SER A 56 3.23 -2.96 15.60
CA SER A 56 2.59 -1.70 15.91
C SER A 56 2.77 -1.31 17.37
N VAL A 57 2.66 -0.02 17.63
CA VAL A 57 2.69 0.56 18.95
C VAL A 57 1.54 1.54 19.10
N THR A 58 0.83 1.45 20.21
CA THR A 58 -0.25 2.39 20.56
C THR A 58 0.11 3.08 21.86
N VAL A 59 0.05 4.41 21.85
CA VAL A 59 0.24 5.27 23.02
C VAL A 59 -1.10 5.91 23.35
N MET A 60 -1.50 5.85 24.61
CA MET A 60 -2.75 6.40 25.14
C MET A 60 -2.43 7.47 26.19
N PRO A 61 -2.06 8.70 25.78
CA PRO A 61 -1.60 9.72 26.72
C PRO A 61 -2.71 10.25 27.65
N VAL A 62 -3.93 10.21 27.19
CA VAL A 62 -5.14 10.54 27.95
C VAL A 62 -6.27 9.63 27.55
N GLU A 63 -7.32 9.57 28.37
CA GLU A 63 -8.52 8.78 28.08
C GLU A 63 -9.10 9.15 26.71
N ASN A 64 -9.48 8.15 25.92
CA ASN A 64 -10.02 8.25 24.58
C ASN A 64 -9.06 8.75 23.47
N LEU A 65 -7.85 9.21 23.78
CA LEU A 65 -6.85 9.60 22.79
C LEU A 65 -5.88 8.43 22.53
N ASN A 66 -5.81 7.98 21.29
CA ASN A 66 -4.87 6.96 20.88
C ASN A 66 -3.97 7.48 19.76
N ILE A 67 -2.68 7.35 19.95
CA ILE A 67 -1.66 7.57 18.92
C ILE A 67 -1.15 6.19 18.54
N HIS A 68 -1.32 5.81 17.28
CA HIS A 68 -0.99 4.48 16.79
C HIS A 68 0.05 4.58 15.67
N GLY A 69 1.22 4.00 15.90
CA GLY A 69 2.29 3.87 14.92
C GLY A 69 2.44 2.42 14.47
N TYR A 70 2.75 2.20 13.19
CA TYR A 70 2.92 0.86 12.65
C TYR A 70 3.91 0.81 11.51
N PHE A 71 4.48 -0.37 11.33
CA PHE A 71 5.29 -0.72 10.17
C PHE A 71 4.91 -2.11 9.69
N ARG A 72 4.43 -2.23 8.44
CA ARG A 72 3.83 -3.45 7.91
C ARG A 72 4.54 -3.91 6.65
N TYR A 73 4.71 -5.19 6.52
CA TYR A 73 5.01 -5.90 5.28
C TYR A 73 3.71 -6.13 4.52
N ALA A 74 3.67 -5.78 3.25
CA ALA A 74 2.48 -5.83 2.42
C ALA A 74 2.76 -6.62 1.12
N PRO A 75 2.68 -7.96 1.16
CA PRO A 75 2.66 -8.77 -0.04
C PRO A 75 1.42 -8.45 -0.86
N SER A 76 1.61 -8.17 -2.14
CA SER A 76 0.58 -7.66 -3.02
C SER A 76 0.59 -8.38 -4.36
N PHE A 77 -0.56 -8.51 -4.97
CA PHE A 77 -0.71 -8.87 -6.37
C PHE A 77 -1.21 -7.65 -7.14
N SER A 78 -0.45 -7.21 -8.12
CA SER A 78 -0.76 -6.03 -8.91
C SER A 78 -1.06 -6.41 -10.35
N ILE A 79 -2.14 -5.87 -10.90
CA ILE A 79 -2.56 -6.03 -12.28
C ILE A 79 -2.51 -4.66 -12.94
N LEU A 80 -1.86 -4.57 -14.09
CA LEU A 80 -1.78 -3.39 -14.92
C LEU A 80 -2.47 -3.68 -16.25
N TYR A 81 -3.41 -2.84 -16.65
CA TYR A 81 -4.02 -2.86 -17.96
C TYR A 81 -3.51 -1.67 -18.78
N ALA A 82 -2.87 -1.97 -19.90
CA ALA A 82 -2.28 -1.00 -20.80
C ALA A 82 -2.34 -1.51 -22.24
N ASP A 83 -2.71 -0.67 -23.21
CA ASP A 83 -2.73 -0.96 -24.64
C ASP A 83 -3.38 -2.32 -25.00
N ASP A 84 -4.58 -2.55 -24.44
CA ASP A 84 -5.36 -3.79 -24.60
C ASP A 84 -4.67 -5.07 -24.09
N THR A 85 -3.61 -4.93 -23.32
CA THR A 85 -2.84 -6.03 -22.74
C THR A 85 -2.88 -5.99 -21.21
N PHE A 86 -3.03 -7.18 -20.61
CA PHE A 86 -2.97 -7.35 -19.17
C PHE A 86 -1.58 -7.79 -18.72
N TYR A 87 -1.01 -7.05 -17.79
CA TYR A 87 0.23 -7.39 -17.10
C TYR A 87 -0.07 -7.62 -15.63
N GLY A 88 0.56 -8.62 -15.04
CA GLY A 88 0.36 -8.85 -13.61
C GLY A 88 1.59 -9.47 -12.99
N ASN A 89 1.80 -9.18 -11.72
CA ASN A 89 2.83 -9.86 -10.95
C ASN A 89 2.66 -9.64 -9.46
N TYR A 90 3.40 -10.45 -8.73
CA TYR A 90 3.62 -10.29 -7.32
C TYR A 90 4.50 -9.06 -7.05
N ALA A 91 4.09 -8.24 -6.11
CA ALA A 91 4.82 -7.08 -5.65
C ALA A 91 5.03 -7.16 -4.13
N THR A 92 6.10 -6.58 -3.67
CA THR A 92 6.39 -6.49 -2.24
C THR A 92 6.49 -5.04 -1.84
N PHE A 93 5.65 -4.64 -0.89
CA PHE A 93 5.66 -3.31 -0.32
C PHE A 93 5.90 -3.34 1.18
N PHE A 94 6.44 -2.24 1.67
CA PHE A 94 6.47 -1.89 3.08
C PHE A 94 5.62 -0.65 3.28
N VAL A 95 4.90 -0.64 4.37
CA VAL A 95 3.95 0.41 4.71
C VAL A 95 4.24 0.87 6.13
N GLY A 96 4.58 2.13 6.29
CA GLY A 96 4.78 2.76 7.59
C GLY A 96 3.82 3.92 7.77
N GLY A 97 3.21 4.02 8.95
CA GLY A 97 2.22 5.05 9.18
C GLY A 97 2.02 5.40 10.65
N VAL A 98 1.37 6.52 10.85
CA VAL A 98 0.92 7.01 12.16
C VAL A 98 -0.52 7.47 12.05
N SER A 99 -1.31 7.16 13.05
CA SER A 99 -2.67 7.68 13.17
C SER A 99 -2.93 8.20 14.57
N ILE A 100 -3.73 9.24 14.65
CA ILE A 100 -4.24 9.81 15.89
C ILE A 100 -5.74 9.62 15.88
N SER A 101 -6.30 9.04 16.92
CA SER A 101 -7.75 8.86 17.05
C SER A 101 -8.22 9.33 18.42
N TYR A 102 -9.32 10.05 18.40
CA TYR A 102 -10.04 10.46 19.59
C TYR A 102 -11.44 9.86 19.56
N ASP A 103 -11.75 9.05 20.56
CA ASP A 103 -12.99 8.30 20.68
C ASP A 103 -13.26 7.45 19.41
N VAL A 104 -14.23 7.81 18.61
CA VAL A 104 -14.69 7.06 17.41
C VAL A 104 -13.92 7.47 16.15
N ILE A 105 -13.39 8.70 16.08
CA ILE A 105 -12.82 9.26 14.84
C ILE A 105 -11.31 9.31 14.92
N GLY A 106 -10.64 8.93 13.85
CA GLY A 106 -9.19 9.02 13.72
C GLY A 106 -8.75 9.53 12.35
N LEU A 107 -7.58 10.16 12.34
CA LEU A 107 -6.88 10.62 11.15
C LEU A 107 -5.50 9.96 11.12
N GLY A 108 -5.10 9.46 9.96
CA GLY A 108 -3.79 8.86 9.79
C GLY A 108 -3.11 9.27 8.51
N ILE A 109 -1.78 9.14 8.54
CA ILE A 109 -0.90 9.29 7.39
C ILE A 109 -0.07 8.03 7.24
N GLU A 110 0.08 7.58 6.03
CA GLU A 110 0.77 6.35 5.67
C GLU A 110 1.71 6.61 4.50
N SER A 111 2.91 6.08 4.57
CA SER A 111 3.87 6.02 3.48
C SER A 111 4.03 4.58 3.04
N ARG A 112 3.97 4.36 1.73
CA ARG A 112 4.16 3.08 1.10
C ARG A 112 5.36 3.14 0.17
N PHE A 113 6.21 2.13 0.23
CA PHE A 113 7.38 2.01 -0.63
C PHE A 113 7.63 0.56 -0.99
N GLY A 114 8.04 0.32 -2.23
CA GLY A 114 8.31 -1.03 -2.72
C GLY A 114 8.61 -1.07 -4.20
N ASN A 115 8.67 -2.29 -4.70
CA ASN A 115 9.00 -2.55 -6.08
C ASN A 115 8.05 -3.60 -6.66
N CYS A 116 7.64 -3.40 -7.90
CA CYS A 116 6.92 -4.37 -8.70
C CYS A 116 7.68 -4.62 -10.00
N LYS A 117 7.66 -5.88 -10.49
CA LYS A 117 8.11 -6.25 -11.83
C LYS A 117 6.89 -6.78 -12.56
N TYR A 118 6.43 -6.09 -13.58
CA TYR A 118 5.29 -6.54 -14.37
C TYR A 118 5.73 -7.55 -15.42
N LYS A 119 4.92 -8.60 -15.60
CA LYS A 119 5.05 -9.59 -16.67
C LYS A 119 3.75 -9.65 -17.46
N GLU A 120 3.83 -9.86 -18.75
CA GLU A 120 2.68 -10.04 -19.60
C GLU A 120 2.01 -11.39 -19.33
N PHE A 121 0.68 -11.40 -19.25
CA PHE A 121 -0.10 -12.64 -19.09
C PHE A 121 -0.17 -13.38 -20.42
N GLY A 122 0.38 -14.61 -20.47
CA GLY A 122 0.24 -15.53 -21.61
C GLY A 122 1.40 -15.54 -22.62
N SER A 123 2.49 -14.84 -22.37
CA SER A 123 3.68 -14.92 -23.20
C SER A 123 4.69 -15.92 -22.62
N ASP A 124 4.86 -17.04 -23.31
CA ASP A 124 5.86 -18.08 -22.98
C ASP A 124 7.28 -17.74 -23.46
N SER A 125 7.49 -16.58 -24.06
CA SER A 125 8.78 -16.22 -24.63
C SER A 125 9.57 -15.30 -23.69
N ASP A 126 10.69 -15.80 -23.23
CA ASP A 126 11.70 -15.09 -22.43
C ASP A 126 12.39 -13.92 -23.17
N GLU A 127 12.05 -13.64 -24.43
CA GLU A 127 12.80 -12.73 -25.29
C GLU A 127 12.20 -11.32 -25.47
N GLN A 128 10.99 -11.02 -24.97
CA GLN A 128 10.44 -9.65 -25.09
C GLN A 128 10.05 -9.05 -23.75
N ASN A 129 11.01 -8.98 -22.85
CA ASN A 129 10.84 -8.30 -21.57
C ASN A 129 11.05 -6.79 -21.68
N LEU A 130 10.30 -6.10 -22.54
CA LEU A 130 10.40 -4.64 -22.67
C LEU A 130 9.96 -3.88 -21.39
N PHE A 131 9.18 -4.51 -20.51
CA PHE A 131 8.72 -3.95 -19.24
C PHE A 131 9.39 -4.56 -17.99
N MET A 132 10.53 -5.22 -18.13
CA MET A 132 11.30 -5.80 -17.02
C MET A 132 11.99 -4.75 -16.12
N ASN A 133 11.73 -3.48 -16.31
CA ASN A 133 12.26 -2.48 -15.40
C ASN A 133 11.51 -2.54 -14.06
N LYS A 134 12.26 -2.79 -13.00
CA LYS A 134 11.82 -2.73 -11.61
C LYS A 134 11.21 -1.35 -11.35
N THR A 135 9.89 -1.27 -11.37
CA THR A 135 9.19 -0.02 -11.13
C THR A 135 9.13 0.22 -9.62
N LYS A 136 9.73 1.33 -9.20
CA LYS A 136 9.65 1.78 -7.80
C LYS A 136 8.32 2.48 -7.59
N HIS A 137 7.57 2.01 -6.63
CA HIS A 137 6.31 2.64 -6.20
C HIS A 137 6.52 3.27 -4.82
N ASN A 138 6.41 4.59 -4.78
CA ASN A 138 6.39 5.36 -3.54
C ASN A 138 5.11 6.18 -3.52
N GLY A 139 4.39 6.14 -2.42
CA GLY A 139 3.13 6.86 -2.28
C GLY A 139 2.89 7.30 -0.85
N TRP A 140 2.09 8.35 -0.71
CA TRP A 140 1.56 8.83 0.55
C TRP A 140 0.05 8.74 0.52
N LYS A 141 -0.54 8.38 1.65
CA LYS A 141 -1.98 8.25 1.83
C LYS A 141 -2.37 8.92 3.14
N VAL A 142 -3.39 9.75 3.09
CA VAL A 142 -4.07 10.28 4.27
C VAL A 142 -5.42 9.59 4.35
N TYR A 143 -5.82 9.13 5.51
CA TYR A 143 -7.05 8.38 5.69
C TYR A 143 -7.78 8.76 6.99
N LEU A 144 -9.09 8.60 6.96
CA LEU A 144 -9.96 8.68 8.13
C LEU A 144 -10.30 7.27 8.61
N THR A 145 -10.35 7.08 9.91
CA THR A 145 -10.80 5.84 10.54
C THR A 145 -11.98 6.10 11.45
N PHE A 146 -12.90 5.14 11.47
CA PHE A 146 -14.00 5.12 12.42
C PHE A 146 -13.90 3.83 13.23
N ARG A 147 -13.97 3.94 14.56
CA ARG A 147 -13.96 2.80 15.48
C ARG A 147 -15.33 2.72 16.15
N PHE A 148 -15.94 1.55 16.07
CA PHE A 148 -17.23 1.24 16.69
C PHE A 148 -17.06 0.14 17.70
#